data_f4dac16c9f50ae6bdb6b48a054bf734f
#
_entry.id   f4dac16c9f50ae6bdb6b48a054bf734f
#
_cell.length_a   1.000
_cell.length_b   1.000
_cell.length_c   1.000
_cell.angle_alpha   90.00
_cell.angle_beta   90.00
_cell.angle_gamma   90.00
#
_symmetry.space_group_name_H-M   'P 1'
#
loop_
_entity.id
_entity.type
_entity.pdbx_description
1 polymer ?
#
loop_
_entity_poly.entity_id
_entity_poly.type
_entity_poly.pdbx_seq_one_letter_code
_entity_poly.pdbx_strand_id
1 'polypeptide(L)'
;MNKMYYPVVALALGHLVTDMQAGALPIVLPQLKELFSLSYSQLAAIVLLQNIMSSVIQPAFGYLTDRRSLPRFLPLCAALAGAGFAFVGWVSSYTLLLCTVIFISLASATYHPQASKTVNFLSDDTNRTKNMGLFSIGGNAGMAVGSIFMTFLLGLSGGIHNTMYFAVPGLLVFLLMAKAMPDYIRVNKEHEVQQAKKAADGTSEKMSYFALFLILFYIFMRSSIHSGISTYLPLYFMKFRGFEAVFSSSLVSGFLLGGVAGTYVGSILSDRLGARKILLGSITLSIPAIYCITIATTKLFAMASVVIAGFCIIGSFATTIIIAQCMM
;
A
#
# COMPACT_ATOMS: atom_id res chain seq x y z
N MET A 1 9.55 17.44 18.81
CA MET A 1 9.04 16.19 18.18
C MET A 1 9.26 15.06 19.17
N ASN A 2 8.16 14.41 19.63
CA ASN A 2 8.24 13.32 20.61
C ASN A 2 9.19 12.23 20.05
N LYS A 3 10.14 11.74 20.84
CA LYS A 3 11.14 10.73 20.39
C LYS A 3 10.51 9.48 19.73
N MET A 4 9.28 9.14 20.06
CA MET A 4 8.55 8.00 19.48
C MET A 4 7.87 8.27 18.13
N TYR A 5 7.72 9.53 17.71
CA TYR A 5 7.04 9.86 16.44
C TYR A 5 7.95 9.63 15.22
N TYR A 6 9.26 9.87 15.36
CA TYR A 6 10.23 9.70 14.26
C TYR A 6 10.27 8.26 13.68
N PRO A 7 10.35 7.19 14.50
CA PRO A 7 10.36 5.82 13.97
C PRO A 7 9.10 5.46 13.17
N VAL A 8 7.92 5.94 13.58
CA VAL A 8 6.66 5.72 12.86
C VAL A 8 6.66 6.45 11.52
N VAL A 9 7.12 7.72 11.50
CA VAL A 9 7.25 8.49 10.25
C VAL A 9 8.23 7.82 9.30
N ALA A 10 9.36 7.33 9.79
CA ALA A 10 10.34 6.63 8.97
C ALA A 10 9.76 5.34 8.36
N LEU A 11 8.92 4.58 9.10
CA LEU A 11 8.19 3.43 8.56
C LEU A 11 7.14 3.85 7.52
N ALA A 12 6.43 4.96 7.72
CA ALA A 12 5.48 5.48 6.74
C ALA A 12 6.16 5.92 5.44
N LEU A 13 7.34 6.57 5.53
CA LEU A 13 8.16 6.92 4.38
C LEU A 13 8.75 5.67 3.71
N GLY A 14 9.13 4.66 4.49
CA GLY A 14 9.51 3.34 3.98
C GLY A 14 8.39 2.69 3.17
N HIS A 15 7.15 2.76 3.67
CA HIS A 15 5.96 2.27 2.97
C HIS A 15 5.72 3.04 1.66
N LEU A 16 5.85 4.38 1.69
CA LEU A 16 5.74 5.22 0.50
C LEU A 16 6.72 4.75 -0.58
N VAL A 17 8.00 4.64 -0.24
CA VAL A 17 9.04 4.24 -1.21
C VAL A 17 8.86 2.80 -1.68
N THR A 18 8.44 1.89 -0.78
CA THR A 18 8.15 0.50 -1.12
C THR A 18 7.04 0.40 -2.16
N ASP A 19 6.00 1.23 -2.08
CA ASP A 19 4.83 1.17 -2.98
C ASP A 19 4.96 2.08 -4.21
N MET A 20 5.95 2.98 -4.26
CA MET A 20 6.24 3.77 -5.47
C MET A 20 6.45 2.90 -6.70
N GLN A 21 7.11 1.75 -6.56
CA GLN A 21 7.36 0.82 -7.68
C GLN A 21 6.04 0.22 -8.22
N ALA A 22 5.05 -0.02 -7.36
CA ALA A 22 3.76 -0.55 -7.77
C ALA A 22 2.96 0.47 -8.61
N GLY A 23 3.08 1.76 -8.27
CA GLY A 23 2.50 2.85 -9.06
C GLY A 23 3.29 3.15 -10.34
N ALA A 24 4.60 2.97 -10.33
CA ALA A 24 5.47 3.27 -11.47
C ALA A 24 5.44 2.19 -12.56
N LEU A 25 5.28 0.92 -12.20
CA LEU A 25 5.34 -0.19 -13.17
C LEU A 25 4.33 -0.04 -14.32
N PRO A 26 3.05 0.27 -14.10
CA PRO A 26 2.11 0.45 -15.21
C PRO A 26 2.53 1.56 -16.20
N ILE A 27 3.23 2.58 -15.71
CA ILE A 27 3.66 3.73 -16.52
C ILE A 27 4.79 3.37 -17.48
N VAL A 28 5.66 2.42 -17.13
CA VAL A 28 6.76 1.97 -17.99
C VAL A 28 6.37 0.82 -18.92
N LEU A 29 5.23 0.16 -18.71
CA LEU A 29 4.83 -0.99 -19.53
C LEU A 29 4.78 -0.72 -21.04
N PRO A 30 4.26 0.43 -21.54
CA PRO A 30 4.26 0.73 -22.97
C PRO A 30 5.66 0.75 -23.56
N GLN A 31 6.63 1.35 -22.87
CA GLN A 31 8.03 1.43 -23.33
C GLN A 31 8.73 0.07 -23.25
N LEU A 32 8.48 -0.71 -22.20
CA LEU A 32 8.97 -2.09 -22.11
C LEU A 32 8.40 -2.97 -23.23
N LYS A 33 7.13 -2.71 -23.59
CA LYS A 33 6.51 -3.40 -24.73
C LYS A 33 7.25 -3.14 -26.03
N GLU A 34 7.59 -1.91 -26.32
CA GLU A 34 8.34 -1.53 -27.52
C GLU A 34 9.76 -2.07 -27.48
N LEU A 35 10.46 -1.87 -26.34
CA LEU A 35 11.87 -2.26 -26.17
C LEU A 35 12.10 -3.77 -26.38
N PHE A 36 11.21 -4.62 -25.86
CA PHE A 36 11.33 -6.07 -25.92
C PHE A 36 10.34 -6.72 -26.90
N SER A 37 9.60 -5.93 -27.70
CA SER A 37 8.56 -6.42 -28.63
C SER A 37 7.56 -7.37 -27.96
N LEU A 38 7.09 -6.99 -26.73
CA LEU A 38 6.24 -7.84 -25.91
C LEU A 38 4.81 -7.92 -26.44
N SER A 39 4.22 -9.11 -26.35
CA SER A 39 2.78 -9.30 -26.50
C SER A 39 2.01 -8.73 -25.31
N TYR A 40 0.71 -8.47 -25.48
CA TYR A 40 -0.16 -8.09 -24.36
C TYR A 40 -0.24 -9.14 -23.25
N SER A 41 -0.13 -10.43 -23.60
CA SER A 41 -0.09 -11.51 -22.62
C SER A 41 1.19 -11.45 -21.75
N GLN A 42 2.33 -11.10 -22.35
CA GLN A 42 3.58 -10.92 -21.61
C GLN A 42 3.53 -9.69 -20.68
N LEU A 43 2.89 -8.59 -21.11
CA LEU A 43 2.65 -7.42 -20.23
C LEU A 43 1.75 -7.80 -19.05
N ALA A 44 0.65 -8.51 -19.33
CA ALA A 44 -0.24 -8.99 -18.28
C ALA A 44 0.49 -9.92 -17.29
N ALA A 45 1.40 -10.77 -17.78
CA ALA A 45 2.21 -11.65 -16.95
C ALA A 45 3.14 -10.87 -15.99
N ILE A 46 3.72 -9.74 -16.42
CA ILE A 46 4.53 -8.87 -15.56
C ILE A 46 3.69 -8.38 -14.37
N VAL A 47 2.50 -7.81 -14.65
CA VAL A 47 1.61 -7.26 -13.62
C VAL A 47 1.07 -8.36 -12.71
N LEU A 48 0.68 -9.52 -13.29
CA LEU A 48 0.22 -10.66 -12.53
C LEU A 48 1.30 -11.17 -11.58
N LEU A 49 2.54 -11.28 -12.07
CA LEU A 49 3.68 -11.73 -11.29
C LEU A 49 3.98 -10.77 -10.13
N GLN A 50 3.96 -9.45 -10.39
CA GLN A 50 4.09 -8.44 -9.34
C GLN A 50 3.02 -8.64 -8.25
N ASN A 51 1.74 -8.78 -8.65
CA ASN A 51 0.64 -8.94 -7.70
C ASN A 51 0.74 -10.24 -6.90
N ILE A 52 1.11 -11.36 -7.54
CA ILE A 52 1.30 -12.64 -6.84
C ILE A 52 2.43 -12.51 -5.81
N MET A 53 3.57 -11.99 -6.22
CA MET A 53 4.75 -11.89 -5.35
C MET A 53 4.55 -10.89 -4.20
N SER A 54 3.88 -9.75 -4.45
CA SER A 54 3.65 -8.74 -3.43
C SER A 54 2.48 -9.02 -2.50
N SER A 55 1.47 -9.80 -2.94
CA SER A 55 0.22 -9.97 -2.18
C SER A 55 -0.04 -11.41 -1.76
N VAL A 56 0.09 -12.38 -2.69
CA VAL A 56 -0.21 -13.80 -2.39
C VAL A 56 0.87 -14.42 -1.49
N ILE A 57 2.13 -14.01 -1.66
CA ILE A 57 3.26 -14.49 -0.85
C ILE A 57 3.37 -13.73 0.50
N GLN A 58 2.77 -12.56 0.60
CA GLN A 58 2.82 -11.72 1.82
C GLN A 58 2.36 -12.45 3.11
N PRO A 59 1.29 -13.27 3.13
CA PRO A 59 0.92 -14.04 4.32
C PRO A 59 2.00 -15.02 4.80
N ALA A 60 2.79 -15.59 3.88
CA ALA A 60 3.91 -16.46 4.27
C ALA A 60 5.00 -15.68 5.01
N PHE A 61 5.31 -14.47 4.55
CA PHE A 61 6.22 -13.56 5.28
C PHE A 61 5.61 -13.08 6.60
N GLY A 62 4.29 -12.83 6.65
CA GLY A 62 3.59 -12.53 7.89
C GLY A 62 3.79 -13.63 8.93
N TYR A 63 3.52 -14.88 8.56
CA TYR A 63 3.74 -16.04 9.41
C TYR A 63 5.20 -16.20 9.87
N LEU A 64 6.17 -15.95 8.97
CA LEU A 64 7.58 -15.99 9.31
C LEU A 64 7.94 -14.90 10.33
N THR A 65 7.49 -13.67 10.13
CA THR A 65 7.78 -12.54 11.02
C THR A 65 7.05 -12.64 12.35
N ASP A 66 5.93 -13.38 12.43
CA ASP A 66 5.25 -13.66 13.69
C ASP A 66 6.05 -14.65 14.56
N ARG A 67 6.72 -15.61 13.94
CA ARG A 67 7.60 -16.56 14.64
C ARG A 67 8.97 -15.98 14.96
N ARG A 68 9.53 -15.14 14.07
CA ARG A 68 10.83 -14.50 14.24
C ARG A 68 10.74 -13.07 13.74
N SER A 69 10.76 -12.14 14.66
CA SER A 69 10.77 -10.73 14.30
C SER A 69 12.06 -10.35 13.56
N LEU A 70 11.91 -9.70 12.43
CA LEU A 70 13.00 -9.36 11.52
C LEU A 70 13.15 -7.83 11.31
N PRO A 71 13.16 -7.01 12.41
CA PRO A 71 13.17 -5.55 12.28
C PRO A 71 14.41 -5.02 11.55
N ARG A 72 15.53 -5.76 11.59
CA ARG A 72 16.78 -5.38 10.91
C ARG A 72 16.67 -5.38 9.38
N PHE A 73 15.71 -6.14 8.81
CA PHE A 73 15.51 -6.20 7.38
C PHE A 73 14.61 -5.05 6.85
N LEU A 74 13.91 -4.33 7.72
CA LEU A 74 13.00 -3.26 7.32
C LEU A 74 13.64 -2.19 6.41
N PRO A 75 14.78 -1.55 6.78
CA PRO A 75 15.42 -0.59 5.90
C PRO A 75 15.88 -1.20 4.58
N LEU A 76 16.41 -2.42 4.64
CA LEU A 76 16.90 -3.13 3.46
C LEU A 76 15.75 -3.44 2.50
N CYS A 77 14.62 -3.98 3.01
CA CYS A 77 13.45 -4.29 2.17
C CYS A 77 12.87 -3.04 1.52
N ALA A 78 12.72 -1.93 2.28
CA ALA A 78 12.24 -0.68 1.71
C ALA A 78 13.19 -0.12 0.64
N ALA A 79 14.49 -0.18 0.88
CA ALA A 79 15.50 0.24 -0.10
C ALA A 79 15.50 -0.64 -1.35
N LEU A 80 15.42 -1.96 -1.19
CA LEU A 80 15.41 -2.91 -2.31
C LEU A 80 14.13 -2.81 -3.15
N ALA A 81 12.98 -2.57 -2.52
CA ALA A 81 11.74 -2.34 -3.25
C ALA A 81 11.82 -1.03 -4.06
N GLY A 82 12.25 0.07 -3.44
CA GLY A 82 12.38 1.37 -4.10
C GLY A 82 13.54 1.41 -5.09
N ALA A 83 14.78 1.21 -4.62
CA ALA A 83 15.98 1.29 -5.46
C ALA A 83 16.08 0.14 -6.48
N GLY A 84 15.49 -1.04 -6.19
CA GLY A 84 15.44 -2.16 -7.14
C GLY A 84 14.69 -1.80 -8.42
N PHE A 85 13.70 -0.93 -8.35
CA PHE A 85 12.99 -0.43 -9.53
C PHE A 85 13.90 0.35 -10.50
N ALA A 86 15.00 0.91 -10.01
CA ALA A 86 15.99 1.58 -10.83
C ALA A 86 16.52 0.68 -11.97
N PHE A 87 16.59 -0.63 -11.75
CA PHE A 87 17.10 -1.57 -12.73
C PHE A 87 16.11 -1.90 -13.85
N VAL A 88 14.81 -1.62 -13.71
CA VAL A 88 13.77 -1.97 -14.68
C VAL A 88 14.04 -1.39 -16.07
N GLY A 89 14.58 -0.20 -16.18
CA GLY A 89 14.94 0.42 -17.45
C GLY A 89 16.32 0.03 -18.00
N TRP A 90 17.07 -0.84 -17.29
CA TRP A 90 18.44 -1.23 -17.62
C TRP A 90 18.61 -2.73 -17.90
N VAL A 91 17.53 -3.48 -17.72
CA VAL A 91 17.55 -4.94 -18.05
C VAL A 91 17.66 -5.15 -19.54
N SER A 92 18.36 -6.21 -19.93
CA SER A 92 18.65 -6.54 -21.34
C SER A 92 17.72 -7.60 -21.92
N SER A 93 16.83 -8.19 -21.13
CA SER A 93 15.92 -9.25 -21.59
C SER A 93 14.63 -9.30 -20.78
N TYR A 94 13.58 -9.86 -21.39
CA TYR A 94 12.30 -10.10 -20.72
C TYR A 94 12.44 -10.97 -19.47
N THR A 95 13.27 -12.03 -19.53
CA THR A 95 13.53 -12.90 -18.37
C THR A 95 14.16 -12.13 -17.22
N LEU A 96 15.15 -11.28 -17.50
CA LEU A 96 15.79 -10.46 -16.47
C LEU A 96 14.81 -9.44 -15.90
N LEU A 97 13.91 -8.89 -16.72
CA LEU A 97 12.82 -8.03 -16.28
C LEU A 97 11.90 -8.76 -15.26
N LEU A 98 11.48 -10.00 -15.59
CA LEU A 98 10.65 -10.80 -14.69
C LEU A 98 11.38 -11.08 -13.36
N CYS A 99 12.66 -11.45 -13.40
CA CYS A 99 13.47 -11.65 -12.21
C CYS A 99 13.56 -10.37 -11.35
N THR A 100 13.75 -9.22 -11.99
CA THR A 100 13.78 -7.92 -11.30
C THR A 100 12.44 -7.63 -10.63
N VAL A 101 11.32 -7.82 -11.34
CA VAL A 101 9.97 -7.62 -10.79
C VAL A 101 9.69 -8.58 -9.62
N ILE A 102 10.08 -9.84 -9.70
CA ILE A 102 9.98 -10.80 -8.59
C ILE A 102 10.74 -10.29 -7.39
N PHE A 103 11.99 -9.89 -7.58
CA PHE A 103 12.88 -9.48 -6.49
C PHE A 103 12.35 -8.25 -5.74
N ILE A 104 11.95 -7.20 -6.46
CA ILE A 104 11.39 -5.99 -5.83
C ILE A 104 10.04 -6.26 -5.15
N SER A 105 9.22 -7.14 -5.73
CA SER A 105 7.92 -7.51 -5.15
C SER A 105 8.07 -8.36 -3.88
N LEU A 106 9.06 -9.26 -3.82
CA LEU A 106 9.38 -10.02 -2.61
C LEU A 106 9.91 -9.12 -1.49
N ALA A 107 10.73 -8.11 -1.82
CA ALA A 107 11.17 -7.11 -0.85
C ALA A 107 9.96 -6.34 -0.27
N SER A 108 9.01 -5.95 -1.11
CA SER A 108 7.75 -5.33 -0.72
C SER A 108 6.91 -6.27 0.16
N ALA A 109 6.72 -7.54 -0.25
CA ALA A 109 5.95 -8.53 0.50
C ALA A 109 6.52 -8.79 1.90
N THR A 110 7.84 -8.71 2.07
CA THR A 110 8.53 -8.87 3.35
C THR A 110 8.37 -7.61 4.23
N TYR A 111 8.41 -6.43 3.61
CA TYR A 111 8.32 -5.15 4.30
C TYR A 111 6.99 -4.97 5.02
N HIS A 112 5.87 -5.17 4.33
CA HIS A 112 4.54 -4.81 4.82
C HIS A 112 4.16 -5.47 6.17
N PRO A 113 4.23 -6.79 6.36
CA PRO A 113 3.83 -7.40 7.64
C PRO A 113 4.75 -7.00 8.77
N GLN A 114 6.06 -6.99 8.56
CA GLN A 114 7.02 -6.61 9.60
C GLN A 114 6.91 -5.13 9.98
N ALA A 115 6.71 -4.23 9.00
CA ALA A 115 6.55 -2.81 9.25
C ALA A 115 5.24 -2.50 9.98
N SER A 116 4.12 -3.05 9.54
CA SER A 116 2.82 -2.92 10.18
C SER A 116 2.85 -3.39 11.65
N LYS A 117 3.46 -4.55 11.91
CA LYS A 117 3.71 -5.08 13.25
C LYS A 117 4.54 -4.11 14.10
N THR A 118 5.63 -3.58 13.55
CA THR A 118 6.50 -2.64 14.25
C THR A 118 5.80 -1.31 14.55
N VAL A 119 4.96 -0.79 13.65
CA VAL A 119 4.12 0.40 13.90
C VAL A 119 3.17 0.14 15.07
N ASN A 120 2.53 -1.04 15.10
CA ASN A 120 1.65 -1.41 16.21
C ASN A 120 2.41 -1.44 17.55
N PHE A 121 3.62 -1.98 17.58
CA PHE A 121 4.46 -2.05 18.78
C PHE A 121 5.04 -0.70 19.23
N LEU A 122 5.22 0.25 18.30
CA LEU A 122 5.61 1.63 18.61
C LEU A 122 4.44 2.48 19.12
N SER A 123 3.22 1.94 19.10
CA SER A 123 1.99 2.67 19.39
C SER A 123 1.40 2.23 20.74
N ASP A 124 0.75 3.17 21.41
CA ASP A 124 -0.10 2.93 22.58
C ASP A 124 -1.59 2.96 22.18
N ASP A 125 -2.47 2.65 23.13
CA ASP A 125 -3.90 2.56 22.88
C ASP A 125 -4.53 3.89 22.43
N THR A 126 -3.88 5.03 22.70
CA THR A 126 -4.40 6.38 22.37
C THR A 126 -4.02 6.84 20.95
N ASN A 127 -2.97 6.25 20.36
CA ASN A 127 -2.43 6.70 19.06
C ASN A 127 -2.26 5.58 18.03
N ARG A 128 -2.63 4.33 18.37
CA ARG A 128 -2.41 3.15 17.53
C ARG A 128 -3.03 3.30 16.16
N THR A 129 -4.32 3.68 16.08
CA THR A 129 -5.02 3.81 14.80
C THR A 129 -4.49 5.00 14.00
N LYS A 130 -4.14 6.10 14.66
CA LYS A 130 -3.52 7.28 14.03
C LYS A 130 -2.16 6.92 13.40
N ASN A 131 -1.31 6.19 14.12
CA ASN A 131 0.00 5.78 13.63
C ASN A 131 -0.12 4.78 12.48
N MET A 132 -1.06 3.83 12.58
CA MET A 132 -1.36 2.89 11.49
C MET A 132 -1.98 3.62 10.29
N GLY A 133 -2.79 4.66 10.52
CA GLY A 133 -3.30 5.55 9.48
C GLY A 133 -2.18 6.27 8.74
N LEU A 134 -1.21 6.82 9.46
CA LEU A 134 -0.03 7.47 8.87
C LEU A 134 0.79 6.48 8.04
N PHE A 135 1.01 5.27 8.54
CA PHE A 135 1.67 4.19 7.81
C PHE A 135 0.92 3.84 6.51
N SER A 136 -0.41 3.70 6.57
CA SER A 136 -1.25 3.38 5.41
C SER A 136 -1.30 4.51 4.38
N ILE A 137 -1.27 5.77 4.83
CA ILE A 137 -1.13 6.94 3.95
C ILE A 137 0.18 6.84 3.16
N GLY A 138 1.27 6.40 3.80
CA GLY A 138 2.55 6.18 3.12
C GLY A 138 2.40 5.30 1.89
N GLY A 139 1.77 4.12 2.00
CA GLY A 139 1.56 3.21 0.87
C GLY A 139 0.69 3.81 -0.24
N ASN A 140 -0.50 4.33 0.11
CA ASN A 140 -1.40 4.93 -0.89
C ASN A 140 -0.75 6.13 -1.60
N ALA A 141 -0.06 6.99 -0.85
CA ALA A 141 0.69 8.11 -1.41
C ALA A 141 1.87 7.61 -2.27
N GLY A 142 2.51 6.51 -1.87
CA GLY A 142 3.60 5.88 -2.61
C GLY A 142 3.19 5.49 -4.01
N MET A 143 2.06 4.80 -4.17
CA MET A 143 1.53 4.45 -5.50
C MET A 143 1.26 5.68 -6.35
N ALA A 144 0.63 6.71 -5.80
CA ALA A 144 0.34 7.95 -6.52
C ALA A 144 1.62 8.70 -6.91
N VAL A 145 2.54 8.88 -5.94
CA VAL A 145 3.84 9.55 -6.17
C VAL A 145 4.69 8.76 -7.16
N GLY A 146 4.70 7.43 -7.08
CA GLY A 146 5.42 6.58 -8.01
C GLY A 146 4.98 6.76 -9.46
N SER A 147 3.65 6.81 -9.70
CA SER A 147 3.09 7.06 -11.02
C SER A 147 3.48 8.45 -11.55
N ILE A 148 3.32 9.50 -10.72
CA ILE A 148 3.65 10.88 -11.09
C ILE A 148 5.15 11.02 -11.35
N PHE A 149 5.97 10.49 -10.45
CA PHE A 149 7.42 10.55 -10.54
C PHE A 149 7.93 9.85 -11.80
N MET A 150 7.40 8.64 -12.09
CA MET A 150 7.79 7.92 -13.31
C MET A 150 7.33 8.64 -14.58
N THR A 151 6.12 9.19 -14.61
CA THR A 151 5.63 9.99 -15.73
C THR A 151 6.56 11.19 -15.99
N PHE A 152 6.96 11.90 -14.94
CA PHE A 152 7.92 13.01 -15.03
C PHE A 152 9.27 12.53 -15.59
N LEU A 153 9.81 11.44 -15.06
CA LEU A 153 11.09 10.89 -15.48
C LEU A 153 11.10 10.47 -16.95
N LEU A 154 9.99 9.88 -17.45
CA LEU A 154 9.87 9.50 -18.85
C LEU A 154 9.83 10.69 -19.80
N GLY A 155 9.39 11.86 -19.32
CA GLY A 155 9.41 13.12 -20.08
C GLY A 155 10.81 13.75 -20.21
N LEU A 156 11.80 13.29 -19.43
CA LEU A 156 13.18 13.76 -19.52
C LEU A 156 13.95 13.03 -20.64
N SER A 157 15.02 13.67 -21.13
CA SER A 157 15.97 13.02 -22.04
C SER A 157 16.56 11.77 -21.36
N GLY A 158 16.48 10.59 -22.02
CA GLY A 158 16.92 9.32 -21.45
C GLY A 158 15.77 8.30 -21.31
N GLY A 159 14.51 8.73 -21.35
CA GLY A 159 13.34 7.86 -21.41
C GLY A 159 13.30 6.83 -20.26
N ILE A 160 13.18 5.55 -20.61
CA ILE A 160 13.07 4.46 -19.62
C ILE A 160 14.31 4.30 -18.73
N HIS A 161 15.51 4.69 -19.19
CA HIS A 161 16.73 4.60 -18.39
C HIS A 161 16.70 5.53 -17.15
N ASN A 162 15.81 6.54 -17.16
CA ASN A 162 15.58 7.41 -16.01
C ASN A 162 14.93 6.69 -14.81
N THR A 163 14.52 5.42 -14.93
CA THR A 163 14.15 4.59 -13.77
C THR A 163 15.28 4.56 -12.73
N MET A 164 16.55 4.79 -13.12
CA MET A 164 17.68 4.87 -12.19
C MET A 164 17.47 5.86 -11.04
N TYR A 165 16.70 6.91 -11.25
CA TYR A 165 16.42 7.90 -10.21
C TYR A 165 15.54 7.36 -9.06
N PHE A 166 14.90 6.18 -9.20
CA PHE A 166 14.25 5.48 -8.09
C PHE A 166 15.25 5.02 -7.02
N ALA A 167 16.53 4.91 -7.34
CA ALA A 167 17.58 4.65 -6.35
C ALA A 167 17.65 5.74 -5.27
N VAL A 168 17.36 6.99 -5.62
CA VAL A 168 17.47 8.13 -4.69
C VAL A 168 16.50 7.99 -3.52
N PRO A 169 15.18 7.90 -3.71
CA PRO A 169 14.24 7.69 -2.58
C PRO A 169 14.52 6.39 -1.84
N GLY A 170 14.93 5.31 -2.53
CA GLY A 170 15.32 4.04 -1.90
C GLY A 170 16.48 4.19 -0.92
N LEU A 171 17.54 4.86 -1.32
CA LEU A 171 18.71 5.12 -0.47
C LEU A 171 18.39 6.08 0.68
N LEU A 172 17.62 7.14 0.41
CA LEU A 172 17.23 8.10 1.44
C LEU A 172 16.42 7.42 2.54
N VAL A 173 15.43 6.60 2.18
CA VAL A 173 14.62 5.89 3.18
C VAL A 173 15.43 4.86 3.94
N PHE A 174 16.40 4.19 3.29
CA PHE A 174 17.33 3.30 3.98
C PHE A 174 18.05 4.01 5.14
N LEU A 175 18.62 5.18 4.88
CA LEU A 175 19.34 5.97 5.88
C LEU A 175 18.41 6.44 7.02
N LEU A 176 17.21 6.92 6.67
CA LEU A 176 16.22 7.35 7.66
C LEU A 176 15.79 6.20 8.57
N MET A 177 15.51 5.02 8.00
CA MET A 177 15.10 3.85 8.77
C MET A 177 16.26 3.22 9.54
N ALA A 178 17.47 3.24 9.01
CA ALA A 178 18.67 2.77 9.73
C ALA A 178 18.90 3.58 11.01
N LYS A 179 18.64 4.88 10.99
CA LYS A 179 18.69 5.73 12.19
C LYS A 179 17.64 5.34 13.24
N ALA A 180 16.47 4.87 12.83
CA ALA A 180 15.39 4.40 13.70
C ALA A 180 15.55 2.92 14.14
N MET A 181 16.56 2.20 13.63
CA MET A 181 16.78 0.78 13.86
C MET A 181 16.83 0.38 15.35
N PRO A 182 17.51 1.13 16.25
CA PRO A 182 17.55 0.79 17.66
C PRO A 182 16.14 0.71 18.28
N ASP A 183 15.23 1.63 17.88
CA ASP A 183 13.85 1.62 18.37
C ASP A 183 13.07 0.42 17.83
N TYR A 184 13.24 0.08 16.54
CA TYR A 184 12.60 -1.10 15.96
C TYR A 184 13.02 -2.39 16.65
N ILE A 185 14.31 -2.58 16.90
CA ILE A 185 14.83 -3.76 17.60
C ILE A 185 14.29 -3.82 19.03
N ARG A 186 14.31 -2.69 19.75
CA ARG A 186 13.86 -2.61 21.13
C ARG A 186 12.38 -3.03 21.27
N VAL A 187 11.47 -2.39 20.53
CA VAL A 187 10.03 -2.66 20.68
C VAL A 187 9.66 -4.08 20.25
N ASN A 188 10.28 -4.59 19.20
CA ASN A 188 10.03 -5.96 18.77
C ASN A 188 10.52 -6.98 19.82
N LYS A 189 11.69 -6.76 20.44
CA LYS A 189 12.21 -7.63 21.51
C LYS A 189 11.35 -7.55 22.78
N GLU A 190 10.90 -6.36 23.17
CA GLU A 190 10.00 -6.18 24.32
C GLU A 190 8.71 -6.96 24.14
N HIS A 191 8.11 -6.93 22.95
CA HIS A 191 6.90 -7.68 22.62
C HIS A 191 7.13 -9.19 22.58
N GLU A 192 8.24 -9.67 22.04
CA GLU A 192 8.58 -11.10 22.06
C GLU A 192 8.68 -11.63 23.50
N VAL A 193 9.31 -10.87 24.40
CA VAL A 193 9.39 -11.23 25.83
C VAL A 193 8.02 -11.25 26.49
N GLN A 194 7.15 -10.27 26.18
CA GLN A 194 5.79 -10.22 26.72
C GLN A 194 4.93 -11.39 26.23
N GLN A 195 5.01 -11.72 24.93
CA GLN A 195 4.29 -12.87 24.37
C GLN A 195 4.77 -14.20 25.00
N ALA A 196 6.08 -14.37 25.18
CA ALA A 196 6.61 -15.55 25.83
C ALA A 196 6.11 -15.70 27.29
N LYS A 197 6.01 -14.59 28.03
CA LYS A 197 5.44 -14.60 29.39
C LYS A 197 3.94 -14.97 29.38
N LYS A 198 3.14 -14.36 28.53
CA LYS A 198 1.69 -14.68 28.39
C LYS A 198 1.46 -16.15 28.02
N ALA A 199 2.29 -16.69 27.12
CA ALA A 199 2.22 -18.11 26.76
C ALA A 199 2.57 -19.04 27.95
N ALA A 200 3.53 -18.65 28.78
CA ALA A 200 3.90 -19.39 29.99
C ALA A 200 2.80 -19.34 31.07
N ASP A 201 2.09 -18.20 31.17
CA ASP A 201 0.98 -18.01 32.16
C ASP A 201 -0.34 -18.63 31.69
N GLY A 202 -0.40 -19.27 30.53
CA GLY A 202 -1.60 -19.90 29.98
C GLY A 202 -2.73 -18.93 29.62
N THR A 203 -2.47 -17.63 29.56
CA THR A 203 -3.45 -16.56 29.27
C THR A 203 -3.58 -16.27 27.75
N SER A 204 -3.26 -17.23 26.90
CA SER A 204 -3.45 -17.11 25.46
C SER A 204 -4.95 -16.98 25.15
N GLU A 205 -5.37 -15.82 24.64
CA GLU A 205 -6.74 -15.62 24.17
C GLU A 205 -7.01 -16.55 22.98
N LYS A 206 -8.13 -17.26 23.04
CA LYS A 206 -8.54 -18.16 21.96
C LYS A 206 -9.00 -17.30 20.77
N MET A 207 -8.26 -17.34 19.69
CA MET A 207 -8.63 -16.67 18.44
C MET A 207 -9.97 -17.21 17.91
N SER A 208 -10.92 -16.32 17.63
CA SER A 208 -12.17 -16.70 16.98
C SER A 208 -11.95 -16.83 15.46
N TYR A 209 -11.84 -18.04 14.95
CA TYR A 209 -11.70 -18.31 13.52
C TYR A 209 -12.86 -17.72 12.68
N PHE A 210 -14.06 -17.67 13.25
CA PHE A 210 -15.22 -17.06 12.57
C PHE A 210 -15.04 -15.52 12.43
N ALA A 211 -14.58 -14.87 13.48
CA ALA A 211 -14.32 -13.42 13.43
C ALA A 211 -13.16 -13.09 12.46
N LEU A 212 -12.11 -13.92 12.44
CA LEU A 212 -11.02 -13.82 11.48
C LEU A 212 -11.53 -14.00 10.04
N PHE A 213 -12.37 -15.01 9.79
CA PHE A 213 -12.99 -15.23 8.48
C PHE A 213 -13.80 -14.01 8.03
N LEU A 214 -14.62 -13.42 8.89
CA LEU A 214 -15.43 -12.25 8.56
C LEU A 214 -14.56 -11.04 8.17
N ILE A 215 -13.46 -10.81 8.89
CA ILE A 215 -12.55 -9.71 8.58
C ILE A 215 -11.80 -9.95 7.27
N LEU A 216 -11.33 -11.17 7.02
CA LEU A 216 -10.66 -11.52 5.76
C LEU A 216 -11.63 -11.41 4.57
N PHE A 217 -12.88 -11.86 4.74
CA PHE A 217 -13.93 -11.69 3.74
C PHE A 217 -14.22 -10.21 3.46
N TYR A 218 -14.31 -9.39 4.50
CA TYR A 218 -14.46 -7.93 4.34
C TYR A 218 -13.28 -7.31 3.58
N ILE A 219 -12.05 -7.65 3.95
CA ILE A 219 -10.84 -7.16 3.27
C ILE A 219 -10.85 -7.57 1.79
N PHE A 220 -11.22 -8.80 1.49
CA PHE A 220 -11.33 -9.31 0.12
C PHE A 220 -12.35 -8.51 -0.69
N MET A 221 -13.58 -8.36 -0.18
CA MET A 221 -14.64 -7.62 -0.85
C MET A 221 -14.25 -6.15 -1.10
N ARG A 222 -13.72 -5.48 -0.08
CA ARG A 222 -13.26 -4.11 -0.18
C ARG A 222 -12.12 -3.96 -1.20
N SER A 223 -11.14 -4.86 -1.19
CA SER A 223 -10.01 -4.82 -2.12
C SER A 223 -10.46 -5.09 -3.56
N SER A 224 -11.44 -5.96 -3.74
CA SER A 224 -12.06 -6.21 -5.05
C SER A 224 -12.76 -4.97 -5.60
N ILE A 225 -13.51 -4.26 -4.76
CA ILE A 225 -14.17 -2.99 -5.13
C ILE A 225 -13.12 -1.93 -5.47
N HIS A 226 -12.09 -1.77 -4.62
CA HIS A 226 -10.99 -0.82 -4.87
C HIS A 226 -10.29 -1.10 -6.21
N SER A 227 -9.90 -2.36 -6.44
CA SER A 227 -9.24 -2.77 -7.68
C SER A 227 -10.14 -2.60 -8.90
N GLY A 228 -11.43 -2.98 -8.78
CA GLY A 228 -12.42 -2.81 -9.83
C GLY A 228 -12.60 -1.33 -10.22
N ILE A 229 -12.78 -0.46 -9.23
CA ILE A 229 -12.90 0.99 -9.51
C ILE A 229 -11.61 1.51 -10.14
N SER A 230 -10.45 1.23 -9.58
CA SER A 230 -9.17 1.73 -10.11
C SER A 230 -8.90 1.28 -11.55
N THR A 231 -9.32 0.05 -11.91
CA THR A 231 -9.09 -0.52 -13.24
C THR A 231 -10.13 -0.05 -14.26
N TYR A 232 -11.40 -0.07 -13.90
CA TYR A 232 -12.49 0.12 -14.88
C TYR A 232 -13.02 1.56 -14.94
N LEU A 233 -12.70 2.40 -13.96
CA LEU A 233 -13.18 3.78 -13.91
C LEU A 233 -12.85 4.59 -15.17
N PRO A 234 -11.60 4.61 -15.68
CA PRO A 234 -11.27 5.33 -16.90
C PRO A 234 -12.03 4.80 -18.11
N LEU A 235 -12.10 3.47 -18.25
CA LEU A 235 -12.81 2.81 -19.36
C LEU A 235 -14.30 3.11 -19.35
N TYR A 236 -14.93 3.15 -18.16
CA TYR A 236 -16.33 3.51 -18.00
C TYR A 236 -16.60 4.92 -18.47
N PHE A 237 -15.84 5.90 -18.01
CA PHE A 237 -16.07 7.29 -18.37
C PHE A 237 -15.71 7.60 -19.82
N MET A 238 -14.69 6.97 -20.40
CA MET A 238 -14.37 7.09 -21.83
C MET A 238 -15.45 6.47 -22.71
N LYS A 239 -15.83 5.22 -22.43
CA LYS A 239 -16.70 4.44 -23.34
C LYS A 239 -18.18 4.79 -23.18
N PHE A 240 -18.66 4.98 -21.96
CA PHE A 240 -20.10 5.15 -21.69
C PHE A 240 -20.51 6.60 -21.41
N ARG A 241 -19.56 7.46 -21.00
CA ARG A 241 -19.84 8.87 -20.74
C ARG A 241 -19.22 9.82 -21.76
N GLY A 242 -18.38 9.31 -22.66
CA GLY A 242 -17.76 10.10 -23.72
C GLY A 242 -16.75 11.13 -23.23
N PHE A 243 -16.17 10.94 -22.02
CA PHE A 243 -15.18 11.86 -21.50
C PHE A 243 -13.80 11.59 -22.13
N GLU A 244 -13.01 12.63 -22.25
CA GLU A 244 -11.64 12.56 -22.76
C GLU A 244 -10.76 11.61 -21.95
N ALA A 245 -9.82 10.93 -22.60
CA ALA A 245 -8.93 9.95 -21.98
C ALA A 245 -8.13 10.53 -20.80
N VAL A 246 -7.60 11.75 -20.95
CA VAL A 246 -6.80 12.42 -19.91
C VAL A 246 -7.65 12.68 -18.66
N PHE A 247 -8.86 13.22 -18.83
CA PHE A 247 -9.76 13.45 -17.71
C PHE A 247 -10.21 12.13 -17.07
N SER A 248 -10.57 11.13 -17.86
CA SER A 248 -11.00 9.82 -17.36
C SER A 248 -9.92 9.12 -16.53
N SER A 249 -8.67 9.23 -16.97
CA SER A 249 -7.51 8.72 -16.20
C SER A 249 -7.27 9.50 -14.90
N SER A 250 -7.49 10.82 -14.90
CA SER A 250 -7.34 11.66 -13.70
C SER A 250 -8.34 11.32 -12.60
N LEU A 251 -9.47 10.68 -12.92
CA LEU A 251 -10.45 10.21 -11.94
C LEU A 251 -9.86 9.14 -11.01
N VAL A 252 -8.94 8.28 -11.49
CA VAL A 252 -8.23 7.32 -10.62
C VAL A 252 -7.37 8.05 -9.59
N SER A 253 -6.67 9.10 -10.03
CA SER A 253 -5.90 9.93 -9.10
C SER A 253 -6.80 10.60 -8.06
N GLY A 254 -7.96 11.10 -8.47
CA GLY A 254 -8.99 11.64 -7.57
C GLY A 254 -9.47 10.61 -6.54
N PHE A 255 -9.71 9.37 -6.98
CA PHE A 255 -10.09 8.25 -6.10
C PHE A 255 -9.02 7.95 -5.05
N LEU A 256 -7.76 7.87 -5.46
CA LEU A 256 -6.63 7.61 -4.56
C LEU A 256 -6.39 8.76 -3.58
N LEU A 257 -6.47 10.02 -4.04
CA LEU A 257 -6.34 11.19 -3.18
C LEU A 257 -7.49 11.28 -2.16
N GLY A 258 -8.73 10.99 -2.60
CA GLY A 258 -9.85 10.80 -1.69
C GLY A 258 -9.56 9.76 -0.63
N GLY A 259 -8.97 8.64 -1.05
CA GLY A 259 -8.55 7.55 -0.16
C GLY A 259 -7.50 7.96 0.87
N VAL A 260 -6.51 8.75 0.47
CA VAL A 260 -5.50 9.31 1.40
C VAL A 260 -6.18 10.18 2.47
N ALA A 261 -7.04 11.11 2.05
CA ALA A 261 -7.79 11.96 2.97
C ALA A 261 -8.71 11.13 3.89
N GLY A 262 -9.41 10.14 3.32
CA GLY A 262 -10.28 9.23 4.08
C GLY A 262 -9.51 8.40 5.10
N THR A 263 -8.33 7.89 4.76
CA THR A 263 -7.47 7.14 5.68
C THR A 263 -7.02 8.02 6.85
N TYR A 264 -6.63 9.26 6.59
CA TYR A 264 -6.23 10.21 7.62
C TYR A 264 -7.39 10.55 8.58
N VAL A 265 -8.51 10.99 8.03
CA VAL A 265 -9.71 11.35 8.81
C VAL A 265 -10.30 10.12 9.52
N GLY A 266 -10.41 8.99 8.81
CA GLY A 266 -10.94 7.74 9.33
C GLY A 266 -10.12 7.19 10.50
N SER A 267 -8.78 7.30 10.45
CA SER A 267 -7.92 6.87 11.55
C SER A 267 -8.11 7.73 12.81
N ILE A 268 -8.19 9.07 12.66
CA ILE A 268 -8.44 9.97 13.80
C ILE A 268 -9.83 9.74 14.41
N LEU A 269 -10.84 9.61 13.56
CA LEU A 269 -12.20 9.34 14.00
C LEU A 269 -12.34 7.96 14.67
N SER A 270 -11.57 6.98 14.20
CA SER A 270 -11.55 5.64 14.78
C SER A 270 -11.04 5.64 16.23
N ASP A 271 -10.01 6.43 16.53
CA ASP A 271 -9.49 6.58 17.89
C ASP A 271 -10.53 7.26 18.83
N ARG A 272 -11.39 8.13 18.28
CA ARG A 272 -12.39 8.88 19.06
C ARG A 272 -13.74 8.17 19.20
N LEU A 273 -14.23 7.58 18.10
CA LEU A 273 -15.60 7.04 17.99
C LEU A 273 -15.62 5.51 18.05
N GLY A 274 -14.46 4.88 17.97
CA GLY A 274 -14.27 3.43 17.93
C GLY A 274 -14.25 2.86 16.51
N ALA A 275 -13.37 1.90 16.30
CA ALA A 275 -13.09 1.27 15.01
C ALA A 275 -14.33 0.68 14.31
N ARG A 276 -15.22 0.03 15.08
CA ARG A 276 -16.43 -0.60 14.53
C ARG A 276 -17.39 0.40 13.89
N LYS A 277 -17.59 1.58 14.51
CA LYS A 277 -18.50 2.62 13.99
C LYS A 277 -17.96 3.20 12.69
N ILE A 278 -16.65 3.44 12.64
CA ILE A 278 -16.00 3.99 11.44
C ILE A 278 -16.05 2.99 10.28
N LEU A 279 -15.80 1.70 10.56
CA LEU A 279 -15.90 0.65 9.55
C LEU A 279 -17.32 0.58 8.96
N LEU A 280 -18.36 0.51 9.80
CA LEU A 280 -19.75 0.47 9.36
C LEU A 280 -20.16 1.74 8.60
N GLY A 281 -19.80 2.91 9.11
CA GLY A 281 -20.07 4.19 8.44
C GLY A 281 -19.42 4.28 7.08
N SER A 282 -18.17 3.85 6.96
CA SER A 282 -17.41 3.82 5.70
C SER A 282 -18.10 2.93 4.65
N ILE A 283 -18.52 1.72 5.02
CA ILE A 283 -19.25 0.81 4.13
C ILE A 283 -20.58 1.43 3.70
N THR A 284 -21.36 1.93 4.66
CA THR A 284 -22.68 2.50 4.37
C THR A 284 -22.60 3.69 3.44
N LEU A 285 -21.64 4.60 3.67
CA LEU A 285 -21.44 5.79 2.85
C LEU A 285 -20.82 5.48 1.48
N SER A 286 -20.10 4.37 1.33
CA SER A 286 -19.54 3.97 0.04
C SER A 286 -20.62 3.59 -0.98
N ILE A 287 -21.77 3.07 -0.53
CA ILE A 287 -22.86 2.64 -1.41
C ILE A 287 -23.42 3.82 -2.23
N PRO A 288 -23.93 4.91 -1.61
CA PRO A 288 -24.41 6.06 -2.38
C PRO A 288 -23.28 6.75 -3.17
N ALA A 289 -22.05 6.74 -2.67
CA ALA A 289 -20.91 7.31 -3.39
C ALA A 289 -20.63 6.57 -4.70
N ILE A 290 -20.64 5.23 -4.69
CA ILE A 290 -20.50 4.42 -5.91
C ILE A 290 -21.67 4.65 -6.84
N TYR A 291 -22.90 4.72 -6.32
CA TYR A 291 -24.07 5.03 -7.14
C TYR A 291 -23.94 6.39 -7.84
N CYS A 292 -23.46 7.42 -7.14
CA CYS A 292 -23.19 8.73 -7.74
C CYS A 292 -22.19 8.67 -8.91
N ILE A 293 -21.17 7.78 -8.84
CA ILE A 293 -20.25 7.56 -9.96
C ILE A 293 -21.01 7.09 -11.20
N THR A 294 -21.97 6.17 -11.04
CA THR A 294 -22.70 5.59 -12.17
C THR A 294 -23.65 6.58 -12.84
N ILE A 295 -24.18 7.57 -12.13
CA ILE A 295 -25.09 8.58 -12.68
C ILE A 295 -24.40 9.88 -13.09
N ALA A 296 -23.09 10.01 -12.86
CA ALA A 296 -22.35 11.24 -13.13
C ALA A 296 -22.31 11.56 -14.64
N THR A 297 -22.81 12.72 -15.00
CA THR A 297 -22.86 13.22 -16.39
C THR A 297 -21.96 14.43 -16.62
N THR A 298 -21.52 15.11 -15.55
CA THR A 298 -20.61 16.25 -15.64
C THR A 298 -19.26 15.93 -15.06
N LYS A 299 -18.18 16.55 -15.59
CA LYS A 299 -16.80 16.35 -15.12
C LYS A 299 -16.66 16.63 -13.61
N LEU A 300 -17.28 17.71 -13.12
CA LEU A 300 -17.23 18.10 -11.70
C LEU A 300 -17.91 17.06 -10.80
N PHE A 301 -19.13 16.63 -11.18
CA PHE A 301 -19.87 15.64 -10.38
C PHE A 301 -19.19 14.27 -10.42
N ALA A 302 -18.60 13.87 -11.54
CA ALA A 302 -17.81 12.65 -11.66
C ALA A 302 -16.61 12.69 -10.71
N MET A 303 -15.82 13.77 -10.73
CA MET A 303 -14.64 13.92 -9.86
C MET A 303 -15.04 13.93 -8.38
N ALA A 304 -16.07 14.70 -8.00
CA ALA A 304 -16.55 14.76 -6.62
C ALA A 304 -17.02 13.39 -6.12
N SER A 305 -17.82 12.67 -6.92
CA SER A 305 -18.32 11.33 -6.57
C SER A 305 -17.19 10.32 -6.39
N VAL A 306 -16.19 10.37 -7.26
CA VAL A 306 -15.03 9.49 -7.22
C VAL A 306 -14.15 9.78 -6.01
N VAL A 307 -13.89 11.04 -5.67
CA VAL A 307 -13.13 11.45 -4.48
C VAL A 307 -13.84 10.98 -3.21
N ILE A 308 -15.17 11.16 -3.12
CA ILE A 308 -15.98 10.72 -1.98
C ILE A 308 -15.96 9.19 -1.87
N ALA A 309 -16.07 8.47 -2.98
CA ALA A 309 -16.00 7.01 -2.98
C ALA A 309 -14.62 6.53 -2.50
N GLY A 310 -13.54 7.15 -2.98
CA GLY A 310 -12.17 6.87 -2.49
C GLY A 310 -12.03 7.14 -1.00
N PHE A 311 -12.54 8.28 -0.53
CA PHE A 311 -12.56 8.63 0.89
C PHE A 311 -13.26 7.57 1.75
N CYS A 312 -14.39 7.06 1.32
CA CYS A 312 -15.14 6.05 2.05
C CYS A 312 -14.48 4.66 1.97
N ILE A 313 -14.11 4.18 0.78
CA ILE A 313 -13.66 2.80 0.57
C ILE A 313 -12.24 2.60 1.13
N ILE A 314 -11.32 3.51 0.85
CA ILE A 314 -9.92 3.39 1.28
C ILE A 314 -9.76 3.84 2.74
N GLY A 315 -10.58 4.80 3.19
CA GLY A 315 -10.49 5.39 4.53
C GLY A 315 -10.63 4.39 5.69
N SER A 316 -11.27 3.24 5.48
CA SER A 316 -11.40 2.18 6.49
C SER A 316 -10.19 1.24 6.60
N PHE A 317 -9.14 1.43 5.78
CA PHE A 317 -8.04 0.47 5.68
C PHE A 317 -7.26 0.32 6.99
N ALA A 318 -6.79 1.44 7.56
CA ALA A 318 -6.04 1.44 8.81
C ALA A 318 -6.86 0.83 9.97
N THR A 319 -8.13 1.20 10.06
CA THR A 319 -9.08 0.67 11.06
C THR A 319 -9.27 -0.85 10.94
N THR A 320 -9.34 -1.36 9.72
CA THR A 320 -9.51 -2.81 9.46
C THR A 320 -8.27 -3.59 9.92
N ILE A 321 -7.07 -3.09 9.64
CA ILE A 321 -5.82 -3.73 10.08
C ILE A 321 -5.76 -3.80 11.61
N ILE A 322 -6.11 -2.72 12.31
CA ILE A 322 -6.12 -2.71 13.78
C ILE A 322 -7.11 -3.73 14.34
N ILE A 323 -8.34 -3.80 13.80
CA ILE A 323 -9.31 -4.81 14.24
C ILE A 323 -8.75 -6.22 14.03
N ALA A 324 -8.13 -6.49 12.88
CA ALA A 324 -7.51 -7.79 12.60
C ALA A 324 -6.37 -8.11 13.59
N GLN A 325 -5.51 -7.14 13.90
CA GLN A 325 -4.40 -7.30 14.85
C GLN A 325 -4.86 -7.48 16.30
N CYS A 326 -6.02 -6.92 16.69
CA CYS A 326 -6.60 -7.12 18.02
C CYS A 326 -7.28 -8.48 18.19
N MET A 327 -7.51 -9.22 17.11
CA MET A 327 -8.15 -10.54 17.14
C MET A 327 -7.15 -11.71 17.11
N MET A 328 -5.88 -11.42 16.83
CA MET A 328 -4.77 -12.37 16.81
C MET A 328 -3.96 -12.30 18.10
#